data_ceefed789dfd639d75a80e98c1e1b68a
#
_entry.id   ceefed789dfd639d75a80e98c1e1b68a
#
_cell.length_a   1.000
_cell.length_b   1.000
_cell.length_c   1.000
_cell.angle_alpha   90.00
_cell.angle_beta   90.00
_cell.angle_gamma   90.00
#
_symmetry.space_group_name_H-M   'P 1'
#
loop_
_entity.id
_entity.type
_entity.pdbx_description
1 polymer ?
#
loop_
_entity_poly.entity_id
_entity_poly.type
_entity_poly.pdbx_seq_one_letter_code
_entity_poly.pdbx_strand_id
1 'polypeptide(L)'
;MMTELDASQRWARREDLALLTDYYQLTMMGGYWKTGRKDLTACFNYTFRELPPHNGFAITAGLEQLLELIEGLRFTPQDLDYLSHLGTFDGAFLEYLREFRPTCTIEA
;
A
#
# COMPACT_ATOMS: atom_id res chain seq x y z
N MET A 1 -15.07 -24.03 14.09
CA MET A 1 -13.61 -24.18 13.97
C MET A 1 -13.12 -23.38 12.78
N MET A 2 -12.14 -22.53 13.01
CA MET A 2 -11.57 -21.72 11.93
C MET A 2 -10.53 -22.50 11.16
N THR A 3 -10.64 -22.49 9.84
CA THR A 3 -9.60 -23.02 8.97
C THR A 3 -8.43 -22.03 8.91
N GLU A 4 -7.25 -22.49 8.54
CA GLU A 4 -6.11 -21.61 8.31
C GLU A 4 -6.41 -20.52 7.28
N LEU A 5 -7.25 -20.83 6.30
CA LEU A 5 -7.69 -19.86 5.28
C LEU A 5 -8.45 -18.70 5.92
N ASP A 6 -9.34 -19.00 6.87
CA ASP A 6 -10.12 -17.97 7.56
C ASP A 6 -9.24 -17.09 8.44
N ALA A 7 -8.21 -17.65 9.03
CA ALA A 7 -7.25 -16.89 9.84
C ALA A 7 -6.41 -15.94 8.97
N SER A 8 -6.00 -16.38 7.78
CA SER A 8 -5.20 -15.54 6.87
C SER A 8 -6.00 -14.41 6.24
N GLN A 9 -7.31 -14.56 6.13
CA GLN A 9 -8.20 -13.54 5.55
C GLN A 9 -8.65 -12.47 6.57
N ARG A 10 -8.39 -12.67 7.85
CA ARG A 10 -8.97 -11.84 8.89
C ARG A 10 -8.32 -10.49 9.08
N TRP A 11 -7.08 -10.37 8.77
CA TRP A 11 -6.34 -9.17 9.15
C TRP A 11 -6.02 -8.23 7.99
N ALA A 12 -6.32 -8.66 6.75
CA ALA A 12 -6.25 -7.75 5.62
C ALA A 12 -7.24 -8.18 4.54
N ARG A 13 -8.24 -7.36 4.30
CA ARG A 13 -9.08 -7.49 3.11
C ARG A 13 -8.37 -6.78 1.97
N ARG A 14 -8.43 -7.36 0.76
CA ARG A 14 -7.80 -6.76 -0.42
C ARG A 14 -8.31 -5.36 -0.71
N GLU A 15 -9.59 -5.13 -0.48
CA GLU A 15 -10.23 -3.83 -0.68
C GLU A 15 -9.84 -2.76 0.35
N ASP A 16 -9.25 -3.15 1.48
CA ASP A 16 -8.88 -2.23 2.54
C ASP A 16 -7.40 -1.82 2.50
N LEU A 17 -6.62 -2.40 1.58
CA LEU A 17 -5.16 -2.25 1.60
C LEU A 17 -4.68 -0.85 1.25
N ALA A 18 -5.39 -0.13 0.40
CA ALA A 18 -4.94 1.19 -0.05
C ALA A 18 -4.81 2.19 1.10
N LEU A 19 -5.67 2.10 2.12
CA LEU A 19 -5.61 2.95 3.31
C LEU A 19 -4.96 2.29 4.52
N LEU A 20 -4.47 1.06 4.38
CA LEU A 20 -3.72 0.40 5.44
C LEU A 20 -2.26 0.88 5.43
N THR A 21 -2.08 2.15 5.78
CA THR A 21 -0.79 2.82 5.75
C THR A 21 -0.80 3.99 6.73
N ASP A 22 0.37 4.57 6.97
CA ASP A 22 0.46 5.79 7.78
C ASP A 22 -0.02 6.99 6.97
N TYR A 23 -0.66 7.93 7.65
CA TYR A 23 -1.24 9.10 7.02
C TYR A 23 -0.21 9.92 6.24
N TYR A 24 1.03 10.02 6.74
CA TYR A 24 2.06 10.80 6.06
C TYR A 24 2.42 10.24 4.68
N GLN A 25 2.24 8.95 4.45
CA GLN A 25 2.44 8.36 3.12
C GLN A 25 1.46 8.95 2.11
N LEU A 26 0.21 9.12 2.51
CA LEU A 26 -0.82 9.71 1.66
C LEU A 26 -0.55 11.18 1.38
N THR A 27 -0.16 11.95 2.38
CA THR A 27 0.17 13.37 2.20
C THR A 27 1.41 13.56 1.34
N MET A 28 2.41 12.68 1.45
CA MET A 28 3.57 12.69 0.56
C MET A 28 3.17 12.44 -0.90
N MET A 29 2.31 11.46 -1.15
CA MET A 29 1.81 11.22 -2.51
C MET A 29 1.10 12.44 -3.08
N GLY A 30 0.25 13.09 -2.29
CA GLY A 30 -0.41 14.33 -2.67
C GLY A 30 0.59 15.45 -2.99
N GLY A 31 1.65 15.55 -2.20
CA GLY A 31 2.73 16.51 -2.44
C GLY A 31 3.49 16.25 -3.74
N TYR A 32 3.83 15.01 -4.03
CA TYR A 32 4.49 14.63 -5.28
C TYR A 32 3.59 14.92 -6.49
N TRP A 33 2.32 14.59 -6.38
CA TRP A 33 1.36 14.88 -7.44
C TRP A 33 1.25 16.38 -7.71
N LYS A 34 1.11 17.16 -6.65
CA LYS A 34 0.94 18.63 -6.73
C LYS A 34 2.17 19.33 -7.28
N THR A 35 3.36 18.81 -7.04
CA THR A 35 4.63 19.41 -7.49
C THR A 35 5.14 18.84 -8.82
N GLY A 36 4.33 18.06 -9.52
CA GLY A 36 4.67 17.50 -10.83
C GLY A 36 5.69 16.35 -10.77
N ARG A 37 5.80 15.68 -9.63
CA ARG A 37 6.79 14.61 -9.40
C ARG A 37 6.19 13.21 -9.40
N LYS A 38 4.93 13.07 -9.77
CA LYS A 38 4.23 11.79 -9.72
C LYS A 38 4.85 10.70 -10.61
N ASP A 39 5.55 11.09 -11.67
CA ASP A 39 6.14 10.16 -12.63
C ASP A 39 7.64 9.92 -12.41
N LEU A 40 8.21 10.44 -11.34
CA LEU A 40 9.61 10.18 -11.00
C LEU A 40 9.77 8.73 -10.51
N THR A 41 10.81 8.08 -11.02
CA THR A 41 11.17 6.74 -10.57
C THR A 41 11.93 6.83 -9.25
N ALA A 42 11.52 6.02 -8.28
CA ALA A 42 12.20 5.89 -7.00
C ALA A 42 12.48 4.42 -6.72
N CYS A 43 13.58 4.15 -6.04
CA CYS A 43 13.95 2.81 -5.63
C CYS A 43 13.92 2.71 -4.11
N PHE A 44 13.22 1.71 -3.61
CA PHE A 44 13.08 1.45 -2.18
C PHE A 44 13.56 0.05 -1.85
N ASN A 45 14.16 -0.09 -0.68
CA ASN A 45 14.55 -1.38 -0.15
C ASN A 45 13.64 -1.76 1.02
N TYR A 46 13.15 -2.98 1.01
CA TYR A 46 12.50 -3.56 2.18
C TYR A 46 13.57 -4.32 2.98
N THR A 47 13.70 -3.99 4.25
CA THR A 47 14.65 -4.65 5.15
C THR A 47 13.97 -4.96 6.49
N PHE A 48 14.42 -6.03 7.15
CA PHE A 48 14.00 -6.29 8.51
C PHE A 48 14.70 -5.31 9.45
N ARG A 49 13.94 -4.55 10.21
CA ARG A 49 14.47 -3.59 11.16
C ARG A 49 15.09 -4.28 12.37
N GLU A 50 14.46 -5.36 12.82
CA GLU A 50 14.90 -6.17 13.93
C GLU A 50 14.74 -7.64 13.56
N LEU A 51 15.68 -8.47 14.00
CA LEU A 51 15.58 -9.91 13.86
C LEU A 51 14.75 -10.51 15.00
N PRO A 52 14.11 -11.68 14.77
CA PRO A 52 13.40 -12.37 15.85
C PRO A 52 14.31 -12.61 17.04
N PRO A 53 13.78 -12.54 18.28
CA PRO A 53 14.58 -12.77 19.47
C PRO A 53 15.29 -14.13 19.43
N HIS A 54 16.56 -14.14 19.83
CA HIS A 54 17.43 -15.33 19.88
C HIS A 54 17.80 -15.93 18.51
N ASN A 55 17.42 -15.29 17.40
CA ASN A 55 17.78 -15.72 16.06
C ASN A 55 18.74 -14.71 15.42
N GLY A 56 19.74 -15.22 14.70
CA GLY A 56 20.68 -14.39 13.95
C GLY A 56 20.24 -14.12 12.51
N PHE A 57 19.01 -14.50 12.12
CA PHE A 57 18.51 -14.38 10.76
C PHE A 57 16.99 -14.27 10.73
N ALA A 58 16.45 -13.80 9.61
CA ALA A 58 15.03 -13.84 9.30
C ALA A 58 14.81 -14.63 8.01
N ILE A 59 13.63 -15.26 7.90
CA ILE A 59 13.25 -16.02 6.71
C ILE A 59 12.32 -15.15 5.87
N THR A 60 12.66 -14.99 4.59
CA THR A 60 11.82 -14.28 3.64
C THR A 60 10.82 -15.24 3.03
N ALA A 61 9.54 -14.89 3.06
CA ALA A 61 8.45 -15.66 2.48
C ALA A 61 7.31 -14.72 2.06
N GLY A 62 6.45 -15.20 1.15
CA GLY A 62 5.23 -14.47 0.78
C GLY A 62 5.38 -13.51 -0.40
N LEU A 63 6.46 -13.59 -1.18
CA LEU A 63 6.66 -12.70 -2.33
C LEU A 63 5.54 -12.81 -3.35
N GLU A 64 5.10 -14.02 -3.68
CA GLU A 64 4.02 -14.25 -4.64
C GLU A 64 2.70 -13.60 -4.18
N GLN A 65 2.36 -13.77 -2.90
CA GLN A 65 1.19 -13.14 -2.31
C GLN A 65 1.31 -11.61 -2.34
N LEU A 66 2.49 -11.07 -2.05
CA LEU A 66 2.73 -9.63 -2.10
C LEU A 66 2.51 -9.09 -3.52
N LEU A 67 3.01 -9.78 -4.54
CA LEU A 67 2.82 -9.38 -5.93
C LEU A 67 1.35 -9.34 -6.30
N GLU A 68 0.58 -10.35 -5.92
CA GLU A 68 -0.87 -10.39 -6.14
C GLU A 68 -1.58 -9.21 -5.46
N LEU A 69 -1.21 -8.91 -4.23
CA LEU A 69 -1.80 -7.79 -3.48
C LEU A 69 -1.49 -6.44 -4.14
N ILE A 70 -0.27 -6.26 -4.61
CA ILE A 70 0.14 -5.02 -5.28
C ILE A 70 -0.58 -4.89 -6.62
N GLU A 71 -0.63 -5.94 -7.42
CA GLU A 71 -1.36 -5.92 -8.70
C GLU A 71 -2.84 -5.59 -8.51
N GLY A 72 -3.43 -6.07 -7.45
CA GLY A 72 -4.84 -5.83 -7.11
C GLY A 72 -5.11 -4.54 -6.36
N LEU A 73 -4.08 -3.76 -6.00
CA LEU A 73 -4.27 -2.55 -5.20
C LEU A 73 -5.13 -1.51 -5.93
N ARG A 74 -6.18 -1.07 -5.25
CA ARG A 74 -7.12 -0.07 -5.78
C ARG A 74 -7.60 0.84 -4.65
N PHE A 75 -7.76 2.11 -4.96
CA PHE A 75 -8.49 3.03 -4.09
C PHE A 75 -9.97 2.87 -4.41
N THR A 76 -10.72 2.36 -3.44
CA THR A 76 -12.17 2.14 -3.61
C THR A 76 -12.95 3.47 -3.55
N PRO A 77 -14.20 3.52 -4.03
CA PRO A 77 -15.04 4.71 -3.83
C PRO A 77 -15.17 5.13 -2.37
N GLN A 78 -15.23 4.16 -1.45
CA GLN A 78 -15.28 4.42 -0.01
C GLN A 78 -13.99 5.03 0.51
N ASP A 79 -12.83 4.56 0.04
CA ASP A 79 -11.53 5.13 0.38
C ASP A 79 -11.47 6.59 -0.05
N LEU A 80 -11.87 6.88 -1.28
CA LEU A 80 -11.84 8.23 -1.84
C LEU A 80 -12.82 9.16 -1.12
N ASP A 81 -13.98 8.66 -0.74
CA ASP A 81 -14.95 9.41 0.05
C ASP A 81 -14.37 9.78 1.41
N TYR A 82 -13.75 8.82 2.07
CA TYR A 82 -13.06 9.08 3.35
C TYR A 82 -11.98 10.15 3.20
N LEU A 83 -11.12 10.02 2.19
CA LEU A 83 -10.05 10.99 1.95
C LEU A 83 -10.59 12.38 1.64
N SER A 84 -11.72 12.47 0.91
CA SER A 84 -12.34 13.76 0.60
C SER A 84 -12.84 14.48 1.86
N HIS A 85 -13.34 13.73 2.84
CA HIS A 85 -13.83 14.30 4.11
C HIS A 85 -12.72 14.82 5.01
N LEU A 86 -11.48 14.38 4.82
CA LEU A 86 -10.34 14.90 5.57
C LEU A 86 -10.00 16.36 5.18
N GLY A 87 -10.41 16.79 4.00
CA GLY A 87 -10.21 18.16 3.54
C GLY A 87 -8.78 18.55 3.16
N THR A 88 -7.85 17.59 3.20
CA THR A 88 -6.43 17.81 2.92
C THR A 88 -6.08 17.66 1.44
N PHE A 89 -6.84 16.83 0.71
CA PHE A 89 -6.51 16.41 -0.65
C PHE A 89 -7.37 17.15 -1.69
N ASP A 90 -6.71 17.58 -2.78
CA ASP A 90 -7.42 18.18 -3.92
C ASP A 90 -8.31 17.16 -4.62
N GLY A 91 -9.46 17.61 -5.12
CA GLY A 91 -10.37 16.75 -5.88
C GLY A 91 -9.72 16.11 -7.11
N ALA A 92 -8.85 16.85 -7.79
CA ALA A 92 -8.12 16.33 -8.94
C ALA A 92 -7.15 15.21 -8.55
N PHE A 93 -6.51 15.31 -7.40
CA PHE A 93 -5.67 14.24 -6.87
C PHE A 93 -6.50 12.99 -6.54
N LEU A 94 -7.67 13.16 -5.94
CA LEU A 94 -8.56 12.04 -5.63
C LEU A 94 -9.05 11.33 -6.91
N GLU A 95 -9.33 12.08 -7.97
CA GLU A 95 -9.64 11.49 -9.28
C GLU A 95 -8.46 10.73 -9.87
N TYR A 96 -7.24 11.24 -9.70
CA TYR A 96 -6.03 10.52 -10.07
C TYR A 96 -5.91 9.19 -9.33
N LEU A 97 -6.17 9.18 -8.02
CA LEU A 97 -6.14 7.95 -7.22
C LEU A 97 -7.21 6.94 -7.67
N ARG A 98 -8.36 7.41 -8.14
CA ARG A 98 -9.43 6.53 -8.63
C ARG A 98 -8.94 5.62 -9.76
N GLU A 99 -8.13 6.17 -10.64
CA GLU A 99 -7.59 5.46 -11.81
C GLU A 99 -6.20 4.86 -11.55
N PHE A 100 -5.66 5.06 -10.37
CA PHE A 100 -4.30 4.62 -10.04
C PHE A 100 -4.18 3.11 -10.11
N ARG A 101 -3.11 2.67 -10.77
CA ARG A 101 -2.70 1.26 -10.86
C ARG A 101 -1.20 1.15 -10.60
N PRO A 102 -0.75 0.25 -9.73
CA PRO A 102 0.69 0.06 -9.50
C PRO A 102 1.41 -0.40 -10.77
N THR A 103 2.59 0.16 -10.98
CA THR A 103 3.45 -0.16 -12.14
C THR A 103 4.89 -0.43 -11.73
N CYS A 104 5.13 -0.78 -10.47
CA CYS A 104 6.47 -1.00 -9.94
C CYS A 104 7.07 -2.33 -10.40
N THR A 105 8.40 -2.41 -10.37
CA THR A 105 9.15 -3.65 -10.49
C THR A 105 9.63 -4.04 -9.09
N ILE A 106 9.51 -5.32 -8.74
CA ILE A 106 9.97 -5.86 -7.46
C ILE A 106 11.01 -6.92 -7.74
N GLU A 107 12.17 -6.78 -7.11
CA GLU A 107 13.27 -7.72 -7.17
C GLU A 107 13.52 -8.31 -5.77
N ALA A 108 13.78 -9.60 -5.74
CA ALA A 108 14.08 -10.30 -4.50
C ALA A 108 15.48 -10.91 -4.55
#